data_e290944b2c26d0c46b9dd04cf8b6720e
#
_entry.id   e290944b2c26d0c46b9dd04cf8b6720e
#
_cell.length_a   1.000
_cell.length_b   1.000
_cell.length_c   1.000
_cell.angle_alpha   90.00
_cell.angle_beta   90.00
_cell.angle_gamma   90.00
#
_symmetry.space_group_name_H-M   'P 1'
#
loop_
_entity.id
_entity.type
_entity.pdbx_description
1 polymer ?
#
loop_
_entity_poly.entity_id
_entity_poly.type
_entity_poly.pdbx_seq_one_letter_code
_entity_poly.pdbx_strand_id
1 'polypeptide(L)'
;MQNGSYKASFYWYYNEAQAISDTYSFYIQAKDIQDNHWKVFSNQELYLVIHGYEIDNVISPGNIQINNQTGISKVKAGNSFTIDITVSAEGDPLVAYNPIPVTIIWVSGGNEIVLYETAVFATPGASASTSFRYTFDSNGEYLIKVIIDRNNVVVESNENNNVAEFILVVAEPEKEDFVQSLIDEVSEGGTITLLVLVSVTSIVLAGYFVTRGKEELDFDWEEDDDF
;
A
#
# COMPACT_ATOMS: atom_id res chain seq x y z
N MET A 1 1.33 21.86 71.65
CA MET A 1 1.19 22.12 70.17
C MET A 1 0.82 20.80 69.55
N GLN A 2 -0.38 20.65 69.03
CA GLN A 2 -0.81 19.47 68.29
C GLN A 2 -0.16 19.53 66.93
N ASN A 3 0.68 18.57 66.61
CA ASN A 3 1.23 18.38 65.28
C ASN A 3 0.13 17.74 64.41
N GLY A 4 -0.73 18.55 63.85
CA GLY A 4 -1.72 18.10 62.90
C GLY A 4 -1.16 18.17 61.47
N SER A 5 -1.08 17.03 60.80
CA SER A 5 -0.84 17.03 59.35
C SER A 5 -2.16 17.21 58.62
N TYR A 6 -2.23 18.18 57.72
CA TYR A 6 -3.38 18.42 56.86
C TYR A 6 -3.04 17.90 55.48
N LYS A 7 -3.99 17.15 54.85
CA LYS A 7 -3.89 16.70 53.47
C LYS A 7 -5.00 17.34 52.67
N ALA A 8 -4.61 18.00 51.61
CA ALA A 8 -5.52 18.49 50.58
C ALA A 8 -5.25 17.74 49.26
N SER A 9 -6.30 17.37 48.58
CA SER A 9 -6.19 16.73 47.25
C SER A 9 -6.87 17.64 46.23
N PHE A 10 -6.15 17.91 45.16
CA PHE A 10 -6.62 18.70 44.04
C PHE A 10 -6.74 17.79 42.85
N TYR A 11 -7.81 17.95 42.07
CA TYR A 11 -8.03 17.23 40.84
C TYR A 11 -8.02 18.30 39.74
N TRP A 12 -7.14 18.10 38.76
CA TRP A 12 -7.11 18.91 37.54
C TRP A 12 -7.59 18.05 36.40
N TYR A 13 -8.59 18.55 35.66
CA TYR A 13 -9.04 17.95 34.42
C TYR A 13 -8.37 18.65 33.27
N TYR A 14 -7.56 17.95 32.52
CA TYR A 14 -6.93 18.45 31.32
C TYR A 14 -7.75 18.03 30.10
N ASN A 15 -7.95 18.95 29.15
CA ASN A 15 -8.67 18.64 27.92
C ASN A 15 -7.69 17.99 26.94
N GLU A 16 -7.87 16.70 26.67
CA GLU A 16 -6.98 15.88 25.82
C GLU A 16 -6.81 16.45 24.39
N ALA A 17 -7.77 17.23 23.88
CA ALA A 17 -7.69 17.84 22.55
C ALA A 17 -6.63 18.96 22.43
N GLN A 18 -5.98 19.34 23.51
CA GLN A 18 -4.99 20.43 23.58
C GLN A 18 -3.72 20.02 24.32
N ALA A 19 -3.35 18.75 24.28
CA ALA A 19 -2.16 18.23 24.95
C ALA A 19 -0.87 18.78 24.31
N ILE A 20 -0.55 20.03 24.64
CA ILE A 20 0.77 20.62 24.37
C ILE A 20 1.65 20.24 25.57
N SER A 21 2.82 19.62 25.28
CA SER A 21 3.86 19.47 26.31
C SER A 21 4.23 20.82 26.84
N ASP A 22 3.99 21.07 28.12
CA ASP A 22 4.35 22.33 28.75
C ASP A 22 4.71 22.13 30.24
N THR A 23 5.41 23.10 30.81
CA THR A 23 5.78 23.13 32.20
C THR A 23 5.02 24.23 32.90
N TYR A 24 4.20 23.86 33.85
CA TYR A 24 3.43 24.81 34.64
C TYR A 24 4.05 24.95 36.02
N SER A 25 4.27 26.20 36.43
CA SER A 25 4.67 26.50 37.81
C SER A 25 3.48 26.96 38.62
N PHE A 26 3.40 26.53 39.86
CA PHE A 26 2.35 26.93 40.78
C PHE A 26 2.86 27.01 42.22
N TYR A 27 2.18 27.81 42.98
CA TYR A 27 2.45 28.00 44.43
C TYR A 27 1.26 27.48 45.22
N ILE A 28 1.53 26.78 46.32
CA ILE A 28 0.49 26.41 47.25
C ILE A 28 0.35 27.52 48.28
N GLN A 29 -0.85 28.10 48.31
CA GLN A 29 -1.25 29.11 49.31
C GLN A 29 -2.40 28.55 50.14
N ALA A 30 -2.40 28.78 51.41
CA ALA A 30 -3.55 28.50 52.27
C ALA A 30 -3.93 29.77 53.03
N LYS A 31 -5.24 29.94 53.13
CA LYS A 31 -5.81 31.09 53.87
C LYS A 31 -6.12 30.63 55.27
N ASP A 32 -5.61 31.35 56.25
CA ASP A 32 -5.99 31.16 57.64
C ASP A 32 -7.39 31.71 57.84
N ILE A 33 -8.29 30.87 58.36
CA ILE A 33 -9.68 31.26 58.61
C ILE A 33 -9.81 32.28 59.76
N GLN A 34 -8.88 32.26 60.69
CA GLN A 34 -8.93 33.14 61.90
C GLN A 34 -8.44 34.54 61.60
N ASP A 35 -7.32 34.67 60.92
CA ASP A 35 -6.74 35.99 60.63
C ASP A 35 -7.02 36.48 59.20
N ASN A 36 -7.64 35.65 58.38
CA ASN A 36 -8.00 35.93 56.97
C ASN A 36 -6.83 36.27 56.05
N HIS A 37 -5.60 35.90 56.45
CA HIS A 37 -4.42 36.12 55.67
C HIS A 37 -3.99 34.89 54.87
N TRP A 38 -3.51 35.14 53.65
CA TRP A 38 -2.90 34.12 52.83
C TRP A 38 -1.46 33.87 53.24
N LYS A 39 -1.14 32.61 53.48
CA LYS A 39 0.24 32.18 53.78
C LYS A 39 0.71 31.25 52.68
N VAL A 40 1.90 31.53 52.13
CA VAL A 40 2.60 30.66 51.19
C VAL A 40 3.24 29.55 52.00
N PHE A 41 2.82 28.31 51.80
CA PHE A 41 3.33 27.15 52.51
C PHE A 41 4.62 26.56 51.93
N SER A 42 4.99 26.98 50.74
CA SER A 42 6.18 26.50 50.08
C SER A 42 7.03 27.67 49.61
N ASN A 43 8.26 27.72 50.04
CA ASN A 43 9.27 28.62 49.47
C ASN A 43 9.87 28.08 48.18
N GLN A 44 9.44 26.88 47.75
CA GLN A 44 9.87 26.23 46.54
C GLN A 44 8.74 26.31 45.49
N GLU A 45 9.10 26.72 44.34
CA GLU A 45 8.26 26.63 43.17
C GLU A 45 8.01 25.14 42.83
N LEU A 46 6.77 24.76 42.69
CA LEU A 46 6.38 23.40 42.28
C LEU A 46 6.13 23.41 40.78
N TYR A 47 6.76 22.49 40.11
CA TYR A 47 6.59 22.33 38.66
C TYR A 47 5.71 21.12 38.38
N LEU A 48 4.67 21.32 37.59
CA LEU A 48 3.93 20.25 36.94
C LEU A 48 4.40 20.20 35.50
N VAL A 49 5.06 19.13 35.15
CA VAL A 49 5.43 18.87 33.78
C VAL A 49 4.32 18.01 33.17
N ILE A 50 3.63 18.57 32.20
CA ILE A 50 2.68 17.83 31.39
C ILE A 50 3.43 17.38 30.14
N HIS A 51 3.62 16.07 30.02
CA HIS A 51 4.06 15.49 28.79
C HIS A 51 2.82 15.29 27.92
N GLY A 52 2.79 15.93 26.76
CA GLY A 52 1.81 15.63 25.73
C GLY A 52 1.99 14.16 25.32
N TYR A 53 0.91 13.51 24.94
CA TYR A 53 0.99 12.20 24.35
C TYR A 53 1.74 12.31 23.01
N GLU A 54 2.82 11.57 22.88
CA GLU A 54 3.52 11.47 21.60
C GLU A 54 2.94 10.30 20.84
N ILE A 55 2.40 10.59 19.67
CA ILE A 55 1.97 9.60 18.69
C ILE A 55 2.89 9.76 17.48
N ASP A 56 3.28 8.67 16.88
CA ASP A 56 4.01 8.64 15.62
C ASP A 56 3.52 7.44 14.81
N ASN A 57 2.90 7.70 13.68
CA ASN A 57 2.50 6.67 12.74
C ASN A 57 3.57 6.57 11.66
N VAL A 58 4.05 5.38 11.38
CA VAL A 58 5.22 5.18 10.53
C VAL A 58 4.89 4.27 9.37
N ILE A 59 5.27 4.71 8.19
CA ILE A 59 5.30 3.87 7.00
C ILE A 59 6.65 4.00 6.28
N SER A 60 7.12 2.91 5.73
CA SER A 60 8.34 2.86 4.91
C SER A 60 8.14 1.93 3.72
N PRO A 61 8.98 1.99 2.68
CA PRO A 61 8.89 1.05 1.57
C PRO A 61 9.00 -0.42 1.98
N GLY A 62 9.71 -0.71 3.08
CA GLY A 62 9.82 -2.07 3.65
C GLY A 62 8.53 -2.61 4.24
N ASN A 63 7.56 -1.74 4.53
CA ASN A 63 6.23 -2.09 5.04
C ASN A 63 5.22 -2.39 3.93
N ILE A 64 5.66 -2.35 2.66
CA ILE A 64 4.80 -2.57 1.49
C ILE A 64 5.21 -3.88 0.83
N GLN A 65 4.23 -4.72 0.56
CA GLN A 65 4.41 -5.98 -0.15
C GLN A 65 3.53 -6.00 -1.40
N ILE A 66 4.05 -6.61 -2.46
CA ILE A 66 3.30 -6.87 -3.68
C ILE A 66 3.09 -8.38 -3.77
N ASN A 67 1.82 -8.83 -3.84
CA ASN A 67 1.45 -10.24 -3.82
C ASN A 67 2.11 -11.01 -2.65
N ASN A 68 2.06 -10.44 -1.43
CA ASN A 68 2.68 -10.97 -0.20
C ASN A 68 4.22 -11.10 -0.26
N GLN A 69 4.89 -10.36 -1.13
CA GLN A 69 6.36 -10.41 -1.26
C GLN A 69 6.96 -9.02 -1.12
N THR A 70 7.92 -8.90 -0.22
CA THR A 70 8.67 -7.65 -0.02
C THR A 70 9.74 -7.49 -1.09
N GLY A 71 9.94 -6.26 -1.57
CA GLY A 71 10.98 -5.93 -2.55
C GLY A 71 10.63 -6.33 -4.00
N ILE A 72 9.45 -6.90 -4.25
CA ILE A 72 8.96 -7.09 -5.60
C ILE A 72 8.25 -5.83 -6.06
N SER A 73 8.75 -5.28 -7.15
CA SER A 73 8.18 -4.12 -7.82
C SER A 73 7.77 -4.41 -9.26
N LYS A 74 7.52 -5.70 -9.60
CA LYS A 74 7.21 -6.12 -10.97
C LYS A 74 5.95 -6.98 -11.02
N VAL A 75 4.98 -6.56 -11.84
CA VAL A 75 3.73 -7.28 -12.14
C VAL A 75 3.52 -7.34 -13.65
N LYS A 76 2.51 -8.10 -14.13
CA LYS A 76 2.15 -8.19 -15.55
C LYS A 76 0.94 -7.32 -15.86
N ALA A 77 0.93 -6.64 -17.00
CA ALA A 77 -0.21 -5.89 -17.49
C ALA A 77 -1.43 -6.80 -17.66
N GLY A 78 -2.61 -6.28 -17.33
CA GLY A 78 -3.86 -7.03 -17.36
C GLY A 78 -4.06 -8.01 -16.20
N ASN A 79 -3.01 -8.31 -15.42
CA ASN A 79 -3.13 -9.19 -14.26
C ASN A 79 -3.40 -8.40 -12.98
N SER A 80 -4.33 -8.92 -12.19
CA SER A 80 -4.61 -8.37 -10.86
C SER A 80 -3.49 -8.72 -9.88
N PHE A 81 -3.11 -7.75 -9.07
CA PHE A 81 -2.12 -7.90 -7.99
C PHE A 81 -2.62 -7.26 -6.71
N THR A 82 -2.04 -7.62 -5.57
CA THR A 82 -2.33 -7.00 -4.27
C THR A 82 -1.17 -6.11 -3.83
N ILE A 83 -1.50 -5.00 -3.19
CA ILE A 83 -0.60 -4.17 -2.41
C ILE A 83 -1.00 -4.34 -0.95
N ASP A 84 -0.13 -4.97 -0.16
CA ASP A 84 -0.32 -5.16 1.27
C ASP A 84 0.53 -4.12 2.00
N ILE A 85 -0.11 -3.36 2.88
CA ILE A 85 0.48 -2.23 3.58
C ILE A 85 0.40 -2.49 5.06
N THR A 86 1.52 -2.32 5.75
CA THR A 86 1.60 -2.39 7.22
C THR A 86 1.99 -1.02 7.77
N VAL A 87 1.17 -0.47 8.62
CA VAL A 87 1.42 0.79 9.34
C VAL A 87 1.79 0.46 10.77
N SER A 88 2.85 1.04 11.27
CA SER A 88 3.26 0.94 12.67
C SER A 88 2.82 2.20 13.41
N ALA A 89 2.30 2.05 14.60
CA ALA A 89 2.01 3.14 15.52
C ALA A 89 3.00 3.10 16.69
N GLU A 90 3.70 4.19 16.91
CA GLU A 90 4.66 4.38 17.99
C GLU A 90 4.12 5.42 18.98
N GLY A 91 4.69 5.48 20.17
CA GLY A 91 4.38 6.50 21.16
C GLY A 91 3.75 5.96 22.44
N ASP A 92 2.96 6.80 23.11
CA ASP A 92 2.42 6.52 24.43
C ASP A 92 1.23 5.53 24.37
N PRO A 93 1.30 4.37 25.06
CA PRO A 93 0.23 3.38 25.04
C PRO A 93 -1.09 3.84 25.69
N LEU A 94 -1.09 4.98 26.37
CA LEU A 94 -2.28 5.56 27.00
C LEU A 94 -3.11 6.41 26.03
N VAL A 95 -2.61 6.62 24.82
CA VAL A 95 -3.34 7.41 23.80
C VAL A 95 -4.57 6.66 23.32
N ALA A 96 -5.64 7.42 23.12
CA ALA A 96 -6.87 6.89 22.55
C ALA A 96 -6.64 6.31 21.16
N TYR A 97 -7.32 5.20 20.88
CA TYR A 97 -7.27 4.49 19.63
C TYR A 97 -7.91 5.31 18.50
N ASN A 98 -7.11 5.83 17.61
CA ASN A 98 -7.58 6.58 16.46
C ASN A 98 -7.39 5.79 15.15
N PRO A 99 -8.34 5.89 14.21
CA PRO A 99 -8.13 5.35 12.87
C PRO A 99 -7.01 6.13 12.17
N ILE A 100 -6.06 5.43 11.59
CA ILE A 100 -4.97 5.99 10.78
C ILE A 100 -5.43 5.94 9.33
N PRO A 101 -5.71 7.09 8.69
CA PRO A 101 -6.09 7.12 7.29
C PRO A 101 -4.94 6.65 6.40
N VAL A 102 -5.23 5.83 5.40
CA VAL A 102 -4.26 5.31 4.42
C VAL A 102 -4.77 5.64 3.02
N THR A 103 -3.95 6.33 2.25
CA THR A 103 -4.24 6.69 0.86
C THR A 103 -3.18 6.11 -0.06
N ILE A 104 -3.59 5.39 -1.12
CA ILE A 104 -2.71 4.91 -2.17
C ILE A 104 -2.90 5.76 -3.40
N ILE A 105 -1.82 6.29 -3.95
CA ILE A 105 -1.80 7.23 -5.06
C ILE A 105 -0.89 6.70 -6.16
N TRP A 106 -1.33 6.85 -7.41
CA TRP A 106 -0.48 6.79 -8.58
C TRP A 106 -0.14 8.19 -9.05
N VAL A 107 1.16 8.47 -9.24
CA VAL A 107 1.63 9.75 -9.78
C VAL A 107 1.83 9.62 -11.29
N SER A 108 1.06 10.36 -12.06
CA SER A 108 1.10 10.36 -13.53
C SER A 108 1.22 11.77 -14.08
N GLY A 109 2.33 12.05 -14.79
CA GLY A 109 2.56 13.36 -15.40
C GLY A 109 2.54 14.53 -14.41
N GLY A 110 2.94 14.29 -13.16
CA GLY A 110 2.90 15.28 -12.07
C GLY A 110 1.54 15.41 -11.39
N ASN A 111 0.52 14.66 -11.82
CA ASN A 111 -0.79 14.62 -11.17
C ASN A 111 -0.88 13.40 -10.25
N GLU A 112 -1.56 13.58 -9.12
CA GLU A 112 -1.87 12.50 -8.18
C GLU A 112 -3.25 11.92 -8.48
N ILE A 113 -3.30 10.61 -8.72
CA ILE A 113 -4.54 9.86 -8.94
C ILE A 113 -4.72 8.94 -7.75
N VAL A 114 -5.77 9.15 -6.97
CA VAL A 114 -6.09 8.30 -5.83
C VAL A 114 -6.61 6.97 -6.34
N LEU A 115 -5.94 5.88 -5.98
CA LEU A 115 -6.34 4.52 -6.31
C LEU A 115 -7.20 3.89 -5.21
N TYR A 116 -6.90 4.22 -3.95
CA TYR A 116 -7.59 3.63 -2.80
C TYR A 116 -7.46 4.51 -1.56
N GLU A 117 -8.52 4.56 -0.77
CA GLU A 117 -8.56 5.20 0.54
C GLU A 117 -9.22 4.26 1.56
N THR A 118 -8.61 4.16 2.73
CA THR A 118 -9.10 3.38 3.85
C THR A 118 -8.55 3.92 5.16
N ALA A 119 -8.84 3.24 6.26
CA ALA A 119 -8.18 3.49 7.53
C ALA A 119 -7.83 2.17 8.21
N VAL A 120 -6.71 2.15 8.92
CA VAL A 120 -6.29 1.03 9.76
C VAL A 120 -6.32 1.46 11.22
N PHE A 121 -6.32 0.49 12.12
CA PHE A 121 -6.33 0.74 13.54
C PHE A 121 -5.14 0.06 14.18
N ALA A 122 -4.18 0.85 14.62
CA ALA A 122 -3.04 0.38 15.40
C ALA A 122 -2.97 1.14 16.73
N THR A 123 -2.69 0.42 17.80
CA THR A 123 -2.35 1.03 19.07
C THR A 123 -0.86 1.31 19.13
N PRO A 124 -0.39 2.34 19.85
CA PRO A 124 1.03 2.57 20.06
C PRO A 124 1.80 1.32 20.48
N GLY A 125 2.92 1.06 19.83
CA GLY A 125 3.70 -0.16 19.99
C GLY A 125 3.22 -1.37 19.17
N ALA A 126 2.15 -1.20 18.34
CA ALA A 126 1.62 -2.24 17.47
C ALA A 126 1.61 -1.80 16.00
N SER A 127 1.28 -2.75 15.13
CA SER A 127 1.11 -2.50 13.70
C SER A 127 -0.24 -3.00 13.23
N ALA A 128 -0.78 -2.37 12.19
CA ALA A 128 -1.98 -2.80 11.52
C ALA A 128 -1.76 -2.87 10.02
N SER A 129 -2.46 -3.77 9.35
CA SER A 129 -2.29 -3.98 7.91
C SER A 129 -3.60 -3.83 7.16
N THR A 130 -3.49 -3.42 5.91
CA THR A 130 -4.59 -3.40 4.93
C THR A 130 -4.09 -3.91 3.60
N SER A 131 -5.00 -4.43 2.77
CA SER A 131 -4.69 -4.93 1.43
C SER A 131 -5.57 -4.26 0.40
N PHE A 132 -4.97 -3.92 -0.72
CA PHE A 132 -5.64 -3.33 -1.87
C PHE A 132 -5.32 -4.12 -3.14
N ARG A 133 -6.35 -4.46 -3.93
CA ARG A 133 -6.20 -5.16 -5.20
C ARG A 133 -6.39 -4.20 -6.36
N TYR A 134 -5.49 -4.26 -7.33
CA TYR A 134 -5.53 -3.42 -8.51
C TYR A 134 -5.04 -4.14 -9.77
N THR A 135 -5.30 -3.52 -10.95
CA THR A 135 -4.84 -3.99 -12.26
C THR A 135 -4.43 -2.79 -13.08
N PHE A 136 -3.23 -2.81 -13.66
CA PHE A 136 -2.83 -1.89 -14.71
C PHE A 136 -2.93 -2.60 -16.06
N ASP A 137 -3.65 -1.99 -17.01
CA ASP A 137 -3.87 -2.57 -18.33
C ASP A 137 -2.69 -2.33 -19.29
N SER A 138 -1.83 -1.35 -18.99
CA SER A 138 -0.70 -0.98 -19.84
C SER A 138 0.61 -1.28 -19.14
N ASN A 139 1.61 -1.71 -19.91
CA ASN A 139 2.98 -1.83 -19.43
C ASN A 139 3.62 -0.45 -19.21
N GLY A 140 4.55 -0.37 -18.28
CA GLY A 140 5.25 0.88 -17.93
C GLY A 140 5.77 0.89 -16.50
N GLU A 141 6.31 2.02 -16.12
CA GLU A 141 6.73 2.30 -14.73
C GLU A 141 5.71 3.23 -14.08
N TYR A 142 5.25 2.84 -12.92
CA TYR A 142 4.24 3.55 -12.16
C TYR A 142 4.81 3.96 -10.82
N LEU A 143 4.93 5.27 -10.58
CA LEU A 143 5.28 5.78 -9.25
C LEU A 143 4.06 5.69 -8.33
N ILE A 144 4.16 4.82 -7.35
CA ILE A 144 3.12 4.63 -6.33
C ILE A 144 3.57 5.28 -5.04
N LYS A 145 2.67 6.04 -4.43
CA LYS A 145 2.83 6.61 -3.10
C LYS A 145 1.79 6.01 -2.17
N VAL A 146 2.21 5.61 -1.00
CA VAL A 146 1.34 5.29 0.12
C VAL A 146 1.51 6.37 1.15
N ILE A 147 0.44 7.06 1.47
CA ILE A 147 0.42 8.18 2.40
C ILE A 147 -0.49 7.81 3.56
N ILE A 148 0.03 7.87 4.77
CA ILE A 148 -0.77 7.80 5.98
C ILE A 148 -1.05 9.21 6.46
N ASP A 149 -2.24 9.40 7.02
CA ASP A 149 -2.73 10.70 7.50
C ASP A 149 -2.51 11.89 6.55
N ARG A 150 -2.83 11.72 5.27
CA ARG A 150 -2.66 12.71 4.21
C ARG A 150 -3.16 14.12 4.57
N ASN A 151 -4.19 14.20 5.40
CA ASN A 151 -4.84 15.46 5.77
C ASN A 151 -4.33 16.02 7.10
N ASN A 152 -3.32 15.40 7.69
CA ASN A 152 -2.74 15.79 8.98
C ASN A 152 -3.80 15.95 10.09
N VAL A 153 -4.68 14.95 10.21
CA VAL A 153 -5.77 14.93 11.19
C VAL A 153 -5.26 14.48 12.55
N VAL A 154 -4.26 13.60 12.56
CA VAL A 154 -3.58 13.12 13.75
C VAL A 154 -2.34 13.99 13.95
N VAL A 155 -2.21 14.61 15.12
CA VAL A 155 -0.99 15.40 15.44
C VAL A 155 0.08 14.39 15.86
N GLU A 156 1.16 14.31 15.10
CA GLU A 156 2.23 13.34 15.30
C GLU A 156 3.54 14.01 15.73
N SER A 157 4.41 13.28 16.40
CA SER A 157 5.72 13.79 16.79
C SER A 157 6.67 13.92 15.59
N ASN A 158 6.41 13.19 14.50
CA ASN A 158 7.18 13.27 13.26
C ASN A 158 6.27 13.09 12.05
N GLU A 159 5.95 14.15 11.37
CA GLU A 159 5.11 14.18 10.16
C GLU A 159 5.88 13.82 8.87
N ASN A 160 7.18 13.53 8.95
CA ASN A 160 8.01 13.29 7.75
C ASN A 160 8.14 11.80 7.39
N ASN A 161 7.60 10.90 8.19
CA ASN A 161 7.63 9.45 7.98
C ASN A 161 6.28 8.85 7.55
N ASN A 162 5.36 9.72 7.12
CA ASN A 162 4.00 9.41 6.71
C ASN A 162 3.87 9.04 5.22
N VAL A 163 4.97 8.98 4.48
CA VAL A 163 4.96 8.71 3.05
C VAL A 163 5.97 7.62 2.70
N ALA A 164 5.50 6.61 1.98
CA ALA A 164 6.36 5.62 1.35
C ALA A 164 6.14 5.64 -0.17
N GLU A 165 7.22 5.70 -0.94
CA GLU A 165 7.18 5.74 -2.39
C GLU A 165 7.95 4.54 -2.98
N PHE A 166 7.43 3.98 -4.06
CA PHE A 166 8.12 2.94 -4.82
C PHE A 166 7.70 2.98 -6.29
N ILE A 167 8.58 2.44 -7.15
CA ILE A 167 8.27 2.26 -8.58
C ILE A 167 7.77 0.84 -8.79
N LEU A 168 6.56 0.72 -9.32
CA LEU A 168 5.97 -0.54 -9.76
C LEU A 168 6.20 -0.68 -11.26
N VAL A 169 6.93 -1.71 -11.66
CA VAL A 169 7.16 -2.05 -13.06
C VAL A 169 6.04 -2.99 -13.52
N VAL A 170 5.23 -2.54 -14.46
CA VAL A 170 4.22 -3.35 -15.11
C VAL A 170 4.81 -3.85 -16.44
N ALA A 171 5.11 -5.13 -16.50
CA ALA A 171 5.66 -5.77 -17.68
C ALA A 171 4.57 -6.09 -18.71
N GLU A 172 4.95 -6.25 -19.96
CA GLU A 172 4.04 -6.81 -20.96
C GLU A 172 3.54 -8.20 -20.50
N PRO A 173 2.27 -8.53 -20.79
CA PRO A 173 1.80 -9.88 -20.56
C PRO A 173 2.69 -10.84 -21.36
N GLU A 174 3.05 -11.97 -20.79
CA GLU A 174 3.69 -13.01 -21.57
C GLU A 174 2.74 -13.36 -22.72
N LYS A 175 3.23 -13.23 -23.95
CA LYS A 175 2.53 -13.82 -25.07
C LYS A 175 2.52 -15.31 -24.79
N GLU A 176 1.35 -15.87 -24.57
CA GLU A 176 1.25 -17.34 -24.56
C GLU A 176 1.92 -17.82 -25.84
N ASP A 177 3.03 -18.52 -25.68
CA ASP A 177 3.66 -19.14 -26.84
C ASP A 177 2.62 -20.17 -27.34
N PHE A 178 2.05 -19.87 -28.52
CA PHE A 178 1.02 -20.73 -29.11
C PHE A 178 1.48 -22.20 -29.15
N VAL A 179 2.79 -22.40 -29.29
CA VAL A 179 3.40 -23.72 -29.24
C VAL A 179 3.32 -24.32 -27.82
N GLN A 180 3.54 -23.52 -26.78
CA GLN A 180 3.46 -23.99 -25.39
C GLN A 180 2.00 -24.29 -24.98
N SER A 181 1.04 -23.45 -25.38
CA SER A 181 -0.38 -23.72 -25.12
C SER A 181 -0.86 -25.01 -25.82
N LEU A 182 -0.37 -25.29 -27.03
CA LEU A 182 -0.62 -26.56 -27.72
C LEU A 182 0.02 -27.77 -27.00
N ILE A 183 1.26 -27.58 -26.46
CA ILE A 183 1.94 -28.65 -25.73
C ILE A 183 1.19 -28.95 -24.43
N ASP A 184 0.73 -27.95 -23.71
CA ASP A 184 -0.01 -28.12 -22.45
C ASP A 184 -1.37 -28.75 -22.70
N GLU A 185 -2.10 -28.36 -23.77
CA GLU A 185 -3.35 -28.99 -24.18
C GLU A 185 -3.18 -30.47 -24.59
N VAL A 186 -2.06 -30.79 -25.24
CA VAL A 186 -1.71 -32.19 -25.60
C VAL A 186 -1.35 -32.99 -24.36
N SER A 187 -0.67 -32.41 -23.37
CA SER A 187 -0.26 -33.12 -22.16
C SER A 187 -1.42 -33.45 -21.24
N GLU A 188 -2.50 -32.65 -21.24
CA GLU A 188 -3.71 -32.88 -20.46
C GLU A 188 -4.71 -33.87 -21.10
N GLY A 189 -4.37 -34.55 -22.17
CA GLY A 189 -5.21 -35.53 -22.86
C GLY A 189 -5.75 -35.09 -24.22
N GLY A 190 -5.28 -33.94 -24.74
CA GLY A 190 -5.65 -33.39 -26.03
C GLY A 190 -5.04 -34.10 -27.26
N THR A 191 -4.55 -35.32 -27.12
CA THR A 191 -3.93 -36.12 -28.20
C THR A 191 -4.81 -36.19 -29.46
N ILE A 192 -6.12 -36.16 -29.27
CA ILE A 192 -7.11 -36.20 -30.38
C ILE A 192 -7.10 -34.88 -31.14
N THR A 193 -7.01 -33.75 -30.44
CA THR A 193 -7.02 -32.42 -31.06
C THR A 193 -5.78 -32.16 -31.91
N LEU A 194 -4.61 -32.60 -31.45
CA LEU A 194 -3.37 -32.49 -32.22
C LEU A 194 -3.40 -33.36 -33.48
N LEU A 195 -3.91 -34.60 -33.39
CA LEU A 195 -4.05 -35.47 -34.54
C LEU A 195 -5.00 -34.88 -35.60
N VAL A 196 -6.08 -34.22 -35.17
CA VAL A 196 -7.01 -33.57 -36.08
C VAL A 196 -6.34 -32.35 -36.75
N LEU A 197 -5.60 -31.56 -36.01
CA LEU A 197 -4.92 -30.34 -36.52
C LEU A 197 -3.80 -30.72 -37.52
N VAL A 198 -3.00 -31.74 -37.22
CA VAL A 198 -1.97 -32.27 -38.13
C VAL A 198 -2.59 -32.86 -39.37
N SER A 199 -3.69 -33.58 -39.25
CA SER A 199 -4.38 -34.15 -40.41
C SER A 199 -5.03 -33.09 -41.32
N VAL A 200 -5.64 -32.07 -40.74
CA VAL A 200 -6.25 -30.95 -41.53
C VAL A 200 -5.15 -30.14 -42.23
N THR A 201 -4.05 -29.82 -41.57
CA THR A 201 -2.94 -29.09 -42.19
C THR A 201 -2.27 -29.90 -43.30
N SER A 202 -2.13 -31.22 -43.10
CA SER A 202 -1.60 -32.12 -44.14
C SER A 202 -2.51 -32.21 -45.38
N ILE A 203 -3.84 -32.25 -45.19
CA ILE A 203 -4.80 -32.23 -46.27
C ILE A 203 -4.77 -30.90 -47.03
N VAL A 204 -4.69 -29.78 -46.33
CA VAL A 204 -4.62 -28.44 -46.93
C VAL A 204 -3.32 -28.30 -47.74
N LEU A 205 -2.17 -28.71 -47.18
CA LEU A 205 -0.90 -28.70 -47.87
C LEU A 205 -0.90 -29.60 -49.11
N ALA A 206 -1.43 -30.84 -48.99
CA ALA A 206 -1.55 -31.75 -50.12
C ALA A 206 -2.46 -31.15 -51.22
N GLY A 207 -3.59 -30.55 -50.84
CA GLY A 207 -4.49 -29.86 -51.75
C GLY A 207 -3.81 -28.69 -52.46
N TYR A 208 -3.01 -27.90 -51.73
CA TYR A 208 -2.25 -26.79 -52.29
C TYR A 208 -1.20 -27.27 -53.34
N PHE A 209 -0.45 -28.30 -53.04
CA PHE A 209 0.53 -28.85 -53.97
C PHE A 209 -0.13 -29.52 -55.18
N VAL A 210 -1.28 -30.15 -55.04
CA VAL A 210 -2.02 -30.76 -56.17
C VAL A 210 -2.58 -29.69 -57.09
N THR A 211 -3.08 -28.54 -56.55
CA THR A 211 -3.62 -27.43 -57.38
C THR A 211 -2.48 -26.73 -58.08
N ARG A 212 -1.35 -26.47 -57.42
CA ARG A 212 -0.21 -25.78 -58.03
C ARG A 212 0.52 -26.62 -59.06
N GLY A 213 0.58 -27.97 -58.84
CA GLY A 213 1.18 -28.85 -59.80
C GLY A 213 0.37 -29.03 -61.10
N LYS A 214 -0.93 -28.61 -61.11
CA LYS A 214 -1.72 -28.59 -62.35
C LYS A 214 -1.46 -27.37 -63.23
N GLU A 215 -1.04 -26.26 -62.64
CA GLU A 215 -0.75 -25.04 -63.43
C GLU A 215 0.61 -25.12 -64.15
N GLU A 216 1.51 -26.02 -63.74
CA GLU A 216 2.83 -26.19 -64.41
C GLU A 216 2.82 -27.30 -65.48
N LEU A 217 1.71 -28.01 -65.75
CA LEU A 217 1.62 -29.08 -66.71
C LEU A 217 0.82 -28.78 -67.97
N ASP A 218 0.44 -27.50 -68.19
CA ASP A 218 -0.02 -27.06 -69.51
C ASP A 218 1.20 -26.75 -70.40
N PHE A 219 1.85 -27.81 -70.84
CA PHE A 219 2.83 -27.79 -71.89
C PHE A 219 2.05 -27.70 -73.18
N ASP A 220 2.06 -26.53 -73.87
CA ASP A 220 1.61 -26.34 -75.23
C ASP A 220 2.57 -27.04 -76.15
N TRP A 221 2.13 -28.18 -76.74
CA TRP A 221 2.80 -28.83 -77.85
C TRP A 221 2.36 -28.11 -79.11
N GLU A 222 3.08 -27.02 -79.49
CA GLU A 222 2.98 -26.54 -80.85
C GLU A 222 3.60 -27.60 -81.80
N GLU A 223 2.73 -28.34 -82.52
CA GLU A 223 3.16 -29.14 -83.67
C GLU A 223 3.62 -28.21 -84.74
N ASP A 224 4.93 -28.10 -84.91
CA ASP A 224 5.52 -27.55 -86.13
C ASP A 224 5.25 -28.56 -87.31
N ASP A 225 4.17 -28.40 -88.01
CA ASP A 225 3.97 -28.97 -89.31
C ASP A 225 4.52 -28.02 -90.41
N ASP A 226 5.80 -28.19 -90.71
CA ASP A 226 6.38 -27.70 -91.94
C ASP A 226 6.97 -28.88 -92.70
N PHE A 227 6.15 -29.37 -93.66
CA PHE A 227 6.59 -29.83 -95.00
C PHE A 227 5.38 -30.07 -95.87
#